data_747ad8e61a75a521fbc2507c0699695f
#
_entry.id   747ad8e61a75a521fbc2507c0699695f
#
_cell.length_a   1.000
_cell.length_b   1.000
_cell.length_c   1.000
_cell.angle_alpha   90.00
_cell.angle_beta   90.00
_cell.angle_gamma   90.00
#
_symmetry.space_group_name_H-M   'P 1'
#
loop_
_entity.id
_entity.type
_entity.pdbx_description
1 polymer ?
#
loop_
_entity_poly.entity_id
_entity_poly.type
_entity_poly.pdbx_seq_one_letter_code
_entity_poly.pdbx_strand_id
1 'polypeptide(L)'
;MPDSGYYEKIPRPESIAHFEKVISDHKMVMMLDKVEKQVYFVLRRGKPAIKVFLTNIYIVSTTDVFEITSSHDGITCIVTMSMWNSYSSDAKEYAKERGIGLFRFGEFMGALYYEGNKFLDYIPPERRRN
;
A
#
# COMPACT_ATOMS: atom_id res chain seq x y z
N MET A 1 -6.99 28.30 -0.91
CA MET A 1 -7.28 26.91 -0.85
C MET A 1 -6.43 26.21 0.14
N PRO A 2 -7.03 25.75 1.15
CA PRO A 2 -6.19 25.09 2.08
C PRO A 2 -5.60 23.95 1.36
N ASP A 3 -4.74 23.56 1.87
CA ASP A 3 -3.92 22.48 1.68
C ASP A 3 -4.63 21.25 1.16
N SER A 4 -5.06 21.36 -0.09
CA SER A 4 -5.75 20.22 -0.70
C SER A 4 -4.84 19.00 -0.72
N GLY A 5 -3.52 19.22 -0.80
CA GLY A 5 -2.57 18.12 -0.73
C GLY A 5 -2.66 17.37 0.58
N TYR A 6 -2.88 18.10 1.68
CA TYR A 6 -3.03 17.45 2.98
C TYR A 6 -4.25 16.54 3.01
N TYR A 7 -5.40 17.04 2.53
CA TYR A 7 -6.61 16.23 2.52
C TYR A 7 -6.49 15.04 1.59
N GLU A 8 -5.78 15.19 0.49
CA GLU A 8 -5.59 14.11 -0.47
C GLU A 8 -4.73 12.99 0.08
N LYS A 9 -3.90 13.29 1.05
CA LYS A 9 -2.98 12.28 1.61
C LYS A 9 -3.63 11.38 2.64
N ILE A 10 -4.80 11.75 3.15
CA ILE A 10 -5.50 10.98 4.17
C ILE A 10 -6.70 10.29 3.55
N PRO A 11 -6.80 8.96 3.64
CA PRO A 11 -7.96 8.26 3.09
C PRO A 11 -9.24 8.68 3.80
N ARG A 12 -10.33 8.69 3.05
CA ARG A 12 -11.64 8.98 3.61
C ARG A 12 -12.05 7.88 4.58
N PRO A 13 -12.92 8.19 5.56
CA PRO A 13 -13.39 7.15 6.48
C PRO A 13 -13.98 5.93 5.79
N GLU A 14 -14.70 6.13 4.68
CA GLU A 14 -15.28 5.02 3.92
C GLU A 14 -14.19 4.15 3.32
N SER A 15 -13.10 4.74 2.84
CA SER A 15 -12.00 3.99 2.27
C SER A 15 -11.28 3.18 3.34
N ILE A 16 -11.12 3.77 4.52
CA ILE A 16 -10.50 3.08 5.65
C ILE A 16 -11.34 1.89 6.06
N ALA A 17 -12.66 2.08 6.20
CA ALA A 17 -13.57 1.00 6.56
C ALA A 17 -13.54 -0.11 5.51
N HIS A 18 -13.51 0.27 4.24
CA HIS A 18 -13.45 -0.70 3.13
C HIS A 18 -12.16 -1.50 3.18
N PHE A 19 -11.03 -0.82 3.38
CA PHE A 19 -9.74 -1.48 3.51
C PHE A 19 -9.77 -2.50 4.64
N GLU A 20 -10.25 -2.07 5.82
CA GLU A 20 -10.27 -2.93 6.99
C GLU A 20 -11.12 -4.17 6.76
N LYS A 21 -12.29 -3.99 6.14
CA LYS A 21 -13.17 -5.11 5.89
C LYS A 21 -12.59 -6.08 4.87
N VAL A 22 -12.17 -5.56 3.72
CA VAL A 22 -11.69 -6.41 2.63
C VAL A 22 -10.42 -7.15 3.01
N ILE A 23 -9.49 -6.45 3.66
CA ILE A 23 -8.23 -7.08 4.02
C ILE A 23 -8.41 -8.09 5.16
N SER A 24 -9.27 -7.79 6.13
CA SER A 24 -9.56 -8.75 7.19
C SER A 24 -10.19 -10.04 6.66
N ASP A 25 -10.94 -9.93 5.56
CA ASP A 25 -11.60 -11.09 4.95
C ASP A 25 -10.73 -11.82 3.94
N HIS A 26 -9.54 -11.30 3.66
CA HIS A 26 -8.67 -11.89 2.64
C HIS A 26 -8.11 -13.24 3.12
N LYS A 27 -8.10 -14.22 2.20
CA LYS A 27 -7.63 -15.58 2.51
C LYS A 27 -6.26 -15.63 3.17
N MET A 28 -5.34 -14.77 2.71
CA MET A 28 -3.96 -14.82 3.19
C MET A 28 -3.75 -14.05 4.48
N VAL A 29 -4.76 -13.34 4.95
CA VAL A 29 -4.61 -12.50 6.14
C VAL A 29 -5.11 -13.23 7.36
N MET A 30 -4.23 -13.40 8.34
CA MET A 30 -4.57 -13.99 9.64
C MET A 30 -5.04 -12.94 10.60
N MET A 31 -4.44 -11.75 10.55
CA MET A 31 -4.78 -10.68 11.49
C MET A 31 -4.44 -9.34 10.85
N LEU A 32 -5.30 -8.36 11.03
CA LEU A 32 -5.07 -6.97 10.66
C LEU A 32 -5.06 -6.16 11.94
N ASP A 33 -3.95 -5.49 12.22
CA ASP A 33 -3.77 -4.75 13.46
C ASP A 33 -3.44 -3.29 13.14
N LYS A 34 -4.31 -2.37 13.56
CA LYS A 34 -4.10 -0.95 13.32
C LYS A 34 -3.17 -0.40 14.41
N VAL A 35 -1.97 0.01 14.01
CA VAL A 35 -0.97 0.50 14.98
C VAL A 35 -0.93 2.01 15.08
N GLU A 36 -1.31 2.72 14.01
CA GLU A 36 -1.42 4.18 13.99
C GLU A 36 -2.53 4.54 13.04
N LYS A 37 -2.81 5.84 12.91
CA LYS A 37 -3.93 6.33 12.13
C LYS A 37 -3.98 5.79 10.71
N GLN A 38 -2.85 5.68 10.04
CA GLN A 38 -2.78 5.22 8.66
C GLN A 38 -1.87 4.00 8.51
N VAL A 39 -1.53 3.34 9.62
CA VAL A 39 -0.54 2.27 9.59
C VAL A 39 -1.12 0.99 10.17
N TYR A 40 -0.92 -0.10 9.45
CA TYR A 40 -1.44 -1.41 9.83
C TYR A 40 -0.35 -2.47 9.76
N PHE A 41 -0.40 -3.43 10.68
CA PHE A 41 0.32 -4.68 10.53
C PHE A 41 -0.62 -5.68 9.91
N VAL A 42 -0.15 -6.39 8.89
CA VAL A 42 -0.90 -7.45 8.26
C VAL A 42 -0.13 -8.74 8.47
N LEU A 43 -0.66 -9.63 9.29
CA LEU A 43 -0.07 -10.93 9.52
C LEU A 43 -0.64 -11.90 8.50
N ARG A 44 0.25 -12.60 7.79
CA ARG A 44 -0.17 -13.47 6.68
C ARG A 44 0.12 -14.92 6.97
N ARG A 45 -0.63 -15.80 6.30
CA ARG A 45 -0.47 -17.25 6.43
C ARG A 45 0.80 -17.68 5.72
N GLY A 46 1.80 -18.15 6.50
CA GLY A 46 3.01 -18.71 5.94
C GLY A 46 3.91 -17.73 5.20
N LYS A 47 3.69 -16.43 5.39
CA LYS A 47 4.50 -15.39 4.74
C LYS A 47 4.87 -14.32 5.74
N PRO A 48 5.92 -13.54 5.45
CA PRO A 48 6.31 -12.47 6.36
C PRO A 48 5.19 -11.46 6.57
N ALA A 49 5.10 -10.94 7.77
CA ALA A 49 4.16 -9.85 8.06
C ALA A 49 4.60 -8.60 7.30
N ILE A 50 3.63 -7.75 6.99
CA ILE A 50 3.92 -6.48 6.31
C ILE A 50 3.36 -5.34 7.14
N LYS A 51 4.06 -4.20 7.10
CA LYS A 51 3.62 -2.98 7.76
C LYS A 51 3.21 -2.01 6.67
N VAL A 52 1.92 -1.72 6.61
CA VAL A 52 1.30 -1.00 5.50
C VAL A 52 0.98 0.43 5.91
N PHE A 53 1.38 1.38 5.08
CA PHE A 53 0.94 2.76 5.21
C PHE A 53 -0.16 3.00 4.18
N LEU A 54 -1.31 3.46 4.65
CA LEU A 54 -2.48 3.70 3.82
C LEU A 54 -2.56 5.18 3.49
N THR A 55 -2.62 5.52 2.20
CA THR A 55 -2.69 6.92 1.77
C THR A 55 -3.76 7.10 0.71
N ASN A 56 -4.06 8.35 0.40
CA ASN A 56 -4.99 8.68 -0.67
C ASN A 56 -4.36 9.62 -1.70
N ILE A 57 -3.05 9.60 -1.79
CA ILE A 57 -2.33 10.43 -2.76
C ILE A 57 -2.73 9.99 -4.17
N TYR A 58 -3.08 10.97 -5.01
CA TYR A 58 -3.56 10.69 -6.36
C TYR A 58 -2.48 9.99 -7.21
N ILE A 59 -1.28 10.55 -7.27
CA ILE A 59 -0.15 9.89 -7.93
C ILE A 59 1.02 9.94 -6.97
N VAL A 60 1.32 8.79 -6.37
CA VAL A 60 2.41 8.70 -5.39
C VAL A 60 3.74 8.91 -6.11
N SER A 61 4.50 9.88 -5.63
CA SER A 61 5.80 10.22 -6.21
C SER A 61 6.94 9.64 -5.37
N THR A 62 8.15 9.70 -5.91
CA THR A 62 9.35 9.30 -5.17
C THR A 62 9.48 10.10 -3.87
N THR A 63 9.20 11.41 -3.93
CA THR A 63 9.23 12.25 -2.73
C THR A 63 8.24 11.77 -1.69
N ASP A 64 7.04 11.39 -2.13
CA ASP A 64 6.03 10.88 -1.20
C ASP A 64 6.53 9.61 -0.50
N VAL A 65 7.13 8.69 -1.24
CA VAL A 65 7.66 7.46 -0.64
C VAL A 65 8.72 7.80 0.39
N PHE A 66 9.63 8.71 0.04
CA PHE A 66 10.68 9.14 0.95
C PHE A 66 10.09 9.74 2.23
N GLU A 67 9.13 10.63 2.09
CA GLU A 67 8.51 11.30 3.25
C GLU A 67 7.79 10.32 4.16
N ILE A 68 7.03 9.40 3.56
CA ILE A 68 6.28 8.41 4.33
C ILE A 68 7.24 7.52 5.13
N THR A 69 8.26 7.01 4.47
CA THR A 69 9.19 6.09 5.12
C THR A 69 10.13 6.79 6.10
N SER A 70 10.34 8.09 5.93
CA SER A 70 11.12 8.86 6.90
C SER A 70 10.33 9.19 8.15
N SER A 71 9.01 9.28 8.03
CA SER A 71 8.13 9.64 9.14
C SER A 71 7.59 8.46 9.91
N HIS A 72 7.68 7.26 9.34
CA HIS A 72 7.12 6.04 9.96
C HIS A 72 8.12 4.91 9.83
N ASP A 73 8.56 4.38 10.95
CA ASP A 73 9.56 3.30 10.97
C ASP A 73 8.98 1.98 10.48
N GLY A 74 9.80 1.26 9.74
CA GLY A 74 9.51 -0.13 9.41
C GLY A 74 8.44 -0.34 8.35
N ILE A 75 8.03 0.70 7.64
CA ILE A 75 7.05 0.55 6.56
C ILE A 75 7.63 -0.34 5.46
N THR A 76 6.89 -1.38 5.10
CA THR A 76 7.30 -2.29 4.03
C THR A 76 6.31 -2.26 2.87
N CYS A 77 5.23 -1.49 2.98
CA CYS A 77 4.22 -1.43 1.93
C CYS A 77 3.47 -0.11 2.01
N ILE A 78 3.18 0.48 0.86
CA ILE A 78 2.37 1.70 0.76
C ILE A 78 1.23 1.40 -0.20
N VAL A 79 0.00 1.71 0.22
CA VAL A 79 -1.20 1.46 -0.58
C VAL A 79 -1.97 2.76 -0.74
N THR A 80 -2.27 3.14 -1.98
CA THR A 80 -3.12 4.30 -2.24
C THR A 80 -4.52 3.84 -2.61
N MET A 81 -5.53 4.44 -1.99
CA MET A 81 -6.87 3.84 -1.90
C MET A 81 -7.86 4.12 -3.03
N SER A 82 -8.03 5.35 -3.45
CA SER A 82 -9.07 5.64 -4.45
C SER A 82 -8.80 4.92 -5.75
N MET A 83 -9.86 4.50 -6.43
CA MET A 83 -9.73 3.65 -7.62
C MET A 83 -8.99 4.34 -8.78
N TRP A 84 -8.98 5.66 -8.82
CA TRP A 84 -8.21 6.39 -9.85
C TRP A 84 -6.82 6.80 -9.39
N ASN A 85 -6.46 6.48 -8.15
CA ASN A 85 -5.12 6.77 -7.66
C ASN A 85 -4.11 5.81 -8.27
N SER A 86 -2.87 6.26 -8.37
CA SER A 86 -1.80 5.44 -8.91
C SER A 86 -0.46 5.93 -8.36
N TYR A 87 0.61 5.59 -9.03
CA TYR A 87 1.96 5.96 -8.64
C TYR A 87 2.80 6.11 -9.90
N SER A 88 3.88 6.88 -9.81
CA SER A 88 4.79 6.99 -10.94
C SER A 88 5.67 5.74 -11.02
N SER A 89 6.16 5.43 -12.21
CA SER A 89 7.07 4.29 -12.37
C SER A 89 8.35 4.51 -11.57
N ASP A 90 8.81 5.76 -11.48
CA ASP A 90 9.98 6.10 -10.68
C ASP A 90 9.75 5.81 -9.20
N ALA A 91 8.55 6.13 -8.70
CA ALA A 91 8.21 5.87 -7.30
C ALA A 91 8.18 4.37 -7.02
N LYS A 92 7.62 3.60 -7.95
CA LYS A 92 7.56 2.14 -7.82
C LYS A 92 8.96 1.56 -7.72
N GLU A 93 9.84 2.00 -8.61
CA GLU A 93 11.21 1.51 -8.62
C GLU A 93 11.98 1.94 -7.37
N TYR A 94 11.82 3.20 -6.98
CA TYR A 94 12.45 3.72 -5.77
C TYR A 94 12.05 2.91 -4.52
N ALA A 95 10.77 2.63 -4.40
CA ALA A 95 10.25 1.85 -3.27
C ALA A 95 10.80 0.42 -3.31
N LYS A 96 10.75 -0.20 -4.50
CA LYS A 96 11.22 -1.57 -4.67
C LYS A 96 12.68 -1.72 -4.27
N GLU A 97 13.53 -0.77 -4.65
CA GLU A 97 14.95 -0.81 -4.31
C GLU A 97 15.18 -0.79 -2.79
N ARG A 98 14.19 -0.30 -2.06
CA ARG A 98 14.24 -0.23 -0.59
C ARG A 98 13.44 -1.32 0.09
N GLY A 99 12.98 -2.30 -0.68
CA GLY A 99 12.20 -3.41 -0.13
C GLY A 99 10.78 -3.03 0.25
N ILE A 100 10.24 -2.00 -0.39
CA ILE A 100 8.90 -1.49 -0.08
C ILE A 100 7.98 -1.73 -1.27
N GLY A 101 6.85 -2.40 -1.03
CA GLY A 101 5.82 -2.59 -2.05
C GLY A 101 4.99 -1.32 -2.18
N LEU A 102 4.76 -0.85 -3.39
CA LEU A 102 3.94 0.32 -3.65
C LEU A 102 2.80 -0.11 -4.57
N PHE A 103 1.57 0.04 -4.10
CA PHE A 103 0.41 -0.52 -4.80
C PHE A 103 -0.80 0.39 -4.78
N ARG A 104 -1.62 0.22 -5.81
CA ARG A 104 -3.02 0.61 -5.74
C ARG A 104 -3.73 -0.45 -4.91
N PHE A 105 -4.88 -0.12 -4.35
CA PHE A 105 -5.57 -1.06 -3.47
C PHE A 105 -5.89 -2.39 -4.17
N GLY A 106 -6.37 -2.34 -5.42
CA GLY A 106 -6.68 -3.57 -6.14
C GLY A 106 -5.47 -4.45 -6.36
N GLU A 107 -4.31 -3.83 -6.61
CA GLU A 107 -3.06 -4.59 -6.78
C GLU A 107 -2.62 -5.24 -5.47
N PHE A 108 -2.80 -4.52 -4.38
CA PHE A 108 -2.39 -5.01 -3.07
C PHE A 108 -3.06 -6.34 -2.72
N MET A 109 -4.33 -6.46 -3.05
CA MET A 109 -5.06 -7.70 -2.77
C MET A 109 -4.42 -8.91 -3.45
N GLY A 110 -3.96 -8.73 -4.67
CA GLY A 110 -3.26 -9.81 -5.38
C GLY A 110 -1.84 -10.03 -4.86
N ALA A 111 -1.18 -8.93 -4.52
CA ALA A 111 0.20 -9.02 -4.03
C ALA A 111 0.30 -9.79 -2.72
N LEU A 112 -0.77 -9.82 -1.93
CA LEU A 112 -0.78 -10.52 -0.65
C LEU A 112 -0.48 -12.02 -0.76
N TYR A 113 -0.63 -12.59 -1.96
CA TYR A 113 -0.32 -14.00 -2.18
C TYR A 113 1.16 -14.27 -2.38
N TYR A 114 2.00 -13.23 -2.44
CA TYR A 114 3.42 -13.37 -2.77
C TYR A 114 4.32 -12.73 -1.73
N GLU A 115 5.61 -13.07 -1.79
CA GLU A 115 6.60 -12.47 -0.89
C GLU A 115 7.87 -12.18 -1.67
N GLY A 116 8.78 -11.40 -1.08
CA GLY A 116 10.05 -11.05 -1.72
C GLY A 116 9.83 -10.26 -2.99
N ASN A 117 10.64 -10.55 -4.00
CA ASN A 117 10.56 -9.81 -5.26
C ASN A 117 9.23 -9.99 -5.97
N LYS A 118 8.58 -11.14 -5.82
CA LYS A 118 7.27 -11.36 -6.43
C LYS A 118 6.21 -10.44 -5.83
N PHE A 119 6.35 -10.14 -4.55
CA PHE A 119 5.48 -9.16 -3.89
C PHE A 119 5.79 -7.76 -4.40
N LEU A 120 7.07 -7.38 -4.39
CA LEU A 120 7.48 -6.03 -4.77
C LEU A 120 7.16 -5.71 -6.23
N ASP A 121 7.24 -6.71 -7.11
CA ASP A 121 7.02 -6.54 -8.54
C ASP A 121 5.59 -6.87 -8.99
N TYR A 122 4.70 -7.16 -8.07
CA TYR A 122 3.39 -7.67 -8.45
C TYR A 122 2.65 -6.74 -9.40
N ILE A 123 2.13 -7.30 -10.47
CA ILE A 123 1.28 -6.63 -11.44
C ILE A 123 0.09 -7.55 -11.71
N PRO A 124 -1.13 -7.04 -11.71
CA PRO A 124 -2.31 -7.88 -11.96
C PRO A 124 -2.22 -8.60 -13.30
N PRO A 125 -2.75 -9.82 -13.39
CA PRO A 125 -2.66 -10.60 -14.63
C PRO A 125 -3.16 -9.87 -15.86
N GLU A 126 -4.21 -9.07 -15.74
CA GLU A 126 -4.77 -8.36 -16.89
C GLU A 126 -3.84 -7.29 -17.45
N ARG A 127 -2.78 -6.92 -16.74
CA ARG A 127 -1.80 -5.96 -17.23
C ARG A 127 -0.44 -6.58 -17.53
N ARG A 128 -0.31 -7.89 -17.36
CA ARG A 128 0.96 -8.55 -17.66
C ARG A 128 1.11 -8.71 -19.16
N ARG A 129 2.34 -8.49 -19.63
CA ARG A 129 2.65 -8.70 -21.03
C ARG A 129 3.06 -10.13 -21.26
N ASN A 130 2.72 -10.64 -22.45
CA ASN A 130 3.13 -11.97 -22.85
C ASN A 130 4.41 -11.92 -23.66
#